data_f088834a452aa600d640ad9e979bb727
#
_entry.id   f088834a452aa600d640ad9e979bb727
#
_cell.length_a   1.000
_cell.length_b   1.000
_cell.length_c   1.000
_cell.angle_alpha   90.00
_cell.angle_beta   90.00
_cell.angle_gamma   90.00
#
_symmetry.space_group_name_H-M   'P 1'
#
loop_
_entity.id
_entity.type
_entity.pdbx_description
1 polymer ?
#
loop_
_entity_poly.entity_id
_entity_poly.type
_entity_poly.pdbx_seq_one_letter_code
_entity_poly.pdbx_strand_id
1 'polypeptide(L)'
;LQNRRQKLAIDLNLIPYYGIPWEEEKPYIIRSRAKEGTSSFYAYATVYVISQGKRVTLALHAVRREETLVCVITRLLDQIANLHISIKRLYLDRGFYCVPVIRWLQACDIPFEMPVIVRGKQGGTRALVQRKRTYKTSYTMHSQLYGSVTFQVWVIGTYDMGRRGKHGLKYLAFVVYKVSLGIRALPVDYRKRFVIESSYRLKNLCRIHTTTKNPVTRLLYVGIAFLLVNLWVFIIWTYVSKPRKGGRQLFQALFPLRTMLQFLRQAVERRIGVKTEIYLPEEVSF
;
A
#
# COMPACT_ATOMS: atom_id res chain seq x y z
N LEU A 1 -1.88 -18.35 -5.84
CA LEU A 1 -0.84 -17.59 -5.11
C LEU A 1 -0.02 -18.51 -4.20
N GLN A 2 -0.61 -19.57 -3.66
CA GLN A 2 0.00 -20.47 -2.65
C GLN A 2 1.25 -21.22 -3.16
N ASN A 3 1.31 -21.58 -4.43
CA ASN A 3 2.39 -22.43 -4.96
C ASN A 3 3.65 -21.69 -5.39
N ARG A 4 3.74 -20.37 -5.18
CA ARG A 4 4.89 -19.56 -5.56
C ARG A 4 5.18 -18.48 -4.53
N ARG A 5 6.45 -18.25 -4.25
CA ARG A 5 6.85 -17.11 -3.43
C ARG A 5 6.40 -15.80 -4.06
N GLN A 6 5.70 -14.97 -3.28
CA GLN A 6 5.11 -13.71 -3.75
C GLN A 6 5.99 -12.50 -3.41
N LYS A 7 5.96 -11.50 -4.30
CA LYS A 7 6.44 -10.15 -4.01
C LYS A 7 5.30 -9.37 -3.38
N LEU A 8 5.50 -8.87 -2.18
CA LEU A 8 4.49 -8.17 -1.39
C LEU A 8 4.91 -6.73 -1.10
N ALA A 9 3.97 -5.81 -1.06
CA ALA A 9 4.18 -4.46 -0.56
C ALA A 9 3.35 -4.22 0.69
N ILE A 10 3.93 -3.55 1.68
CA ILE A 10 3.21 -2.99 2.83
C ILE A 10 3.13 -1.48 2.66
N ASP A 11 1.94 -0.94 2.93
CA ASP A 11 1.72 0.50 2.91
C ASP A 11 0.64 0.91 3.92
N LEU A 12 0.67 2.18 4.32
CA LEU A 12 -0.29 2.80 5.22
C LEU A 12 -1.24 3.69 4.44
N ASN A 13 -2.53 3.35 4.48
CA ASN A 13 -3.59 4.17 3.93
C ASN A 13 -4.19 5.05 5.03
N LEU A 14 -3.99 6.35 4.92
CA LEU A 14 -4.51 7.34 5.85
C LEU A 14 -5.85 7.90 5.33
N ILE A 15 -6.89 7.79 6.12
CA ILE A 15 -8.22 8.36 5.84
C ILE A 15 -8.40 9.57 6.75
N PRO A 16 -8.55 10.79 6.21
CA PRO A 16 -8.74 12.00 7.01
C PRO A 16 -9.89 11.87 8.00
N TYR A 17 -9.67 12.36 9.21
CA TYR A 17 -10.67 12.46 10.26
C TYR A 17 -10.85 13.91 10.66
N TYR A 18 -12.10 14.32 10.73
CA TYR A 18 -12.49 15.68 11.10
C TYR A 18 -13.39 15.62 12.34
N GLY A 19 -13.20 16.54 13.25
CA GLY A 19 -13.97 16.65 14.48
C GLY A 19 -13.26 16.09 15.71
N ILE A 20 -14.02 15.92 16.79
CA ILE A 20 -13.54 15.45 18.09
C ILE A 20 -13.83 13.95 18.21
N PRO A 21 -12.78 13.10 18.39
CA PRO A 21 -12.97 11.67 18.52
C PRO A 21 -13.64 11.31 19.86
N TRP A 22 -14.56 10.35 19.83
CA TRP A 22 -15.10 9.72 21.02
C TRP A 22 -14.06 8.81 21.69
N GLU A 23 -14.30 8.40 22.93
CA GLU A 23 -13.36 7.56 23.68
C GLU A 23 -12.98 6.28 22.93
N GLU A 24 -13.93 5.60 22.31
CA GLU A 24 -13.70 4.39 21.53
C GLU A 24 -12.91 4.62 20.23
N GLU A 25 -12.96 5.83 19.67
CA GLU A 25 -12.24 6.19 18.45
C GLU A 25 -10.80 6.63 18.74
N LYS A 26 -10.53 7.22 19.91
CA LYS A 26 -9.22 7.80 20.27
C LYS A 26 -8.04 6.85 20.01
N PRO A 27 -8.12 5.55 20.32
CA PRO A 27 -7.04 4.62 20.04
C PRO A 27 -6.75 4.42 18.54
N TYR A 28 -7.73 4.69 17.67
CA TYR A 28 -7.62 4.47 16.22
C TYR A 28 -7.33 5.76 15.44
N ILE A 29 -7.34 6.92 16.09
CA ILE A 29 -6.99 8.20 15.46
C ILE A 29 -5.50 8.47 15.67
N ILE A 30 -4.73 8.31 14.62
CA ILE A 30 -3.31 8.62 14.65
C ILE A 30 -3.06 10.06 14.21
N ARG A 31 -1.96 10.63 14.68
CA ARG A 31 -1.46 11.94 14.23
C ARG A 31 -0.42 11.75 13.15
N SER A 32 -0.52 12.53 12.08
CA SER A 32 0.46 12.55 10.99
C SER A 32 0.62 13.97 10.47
N ARG A 33 1.56 14.16 9.54
CA ARG A 33 1.70 15.44 8.84
C ARG A 33 0.35 15.83 8.21
N ALA A 34 -0.02 17.09 8.35
CA ALA A 34 -1.29 17.61 7.85
C ALA A 34 -1.48 17.31 6.36
N LYS A 35 -2.64 16.75 6.02
CA LYS A 35 -3.13 16.49 4.67
C LYS A 35 -4.62 16.79 4.63
N GLU A 36 -5.11 17.35 3.54
CA GLU A 36 -6.55 17.59 3.33
C GLU A 36 -7.20 18.34 4.52
N GLY A 37 -6.49 19.33 5.07
CA GLY A 37 -7.00 20.18 6.16
C GLY A 37 -7.00 19.56 7.56
N THR A 38 -6.49 18.35 7.75
CA THR A 38 -6.39 17.71 9.07
C THR A 38 -5.02 17.09 9.33
N SER A 39 -4.66 16.93 10.60
CA SER A 39 -3.53 16.13 11.07
C SER A 39 -3.95 14.82 11.76
N SER A 40 -5.27 14.52 11.77
CA SER A 40 -5.88 13.35 12.41
C SER A 40 -6.37 12.37 11.35
N PHE A 41 -6.05 11.10 11.50
CA PHE A 41 -6.37 10.09 10.47
C PHE A 41 -6.75 8.76 11.11
N TYR A 42 -7.72 8.05 10.51
CA TYR A 42 -7.76 6.60 10.61
C TYR A 42 -6.68 6.02 9.72
N ALA A 43 -5.83 5.15 10.25
CA ALA A 43 -4.79 4.49 9.50
C ALA A 43 -5.09 3.01 9.32
N TYR A 44 -4.96 2.55 8.08
CA TYR A 44 -5.11 1.14 7.72
C TYR A 44 -3.84 0.67 7.03
N ALA A 45 -3.20 -0.32 7.63
CA ALA A 45 -2.06 -0.99 7.03
C ALA A 45 -2.54 -2.14 6.14
N THR A 46 -1.94 -2.28 4.98
CA THR A 46 -2.33 -3.32 4.01
C THR A 46 -1.12 -4.06 3.47
N VAL A 47 -1.32 -5.35 3.14
CA VAL A 47 -0.38 -6.13 2.33
C VAL A 47 -0.97 -6.34 0.94
N TYR A 48 -0.17 -6.06 -0.05
CA TYR A 48 -0.56 -6.07 -1.44
C TYR A 48 0.37 -6.94 -2.29
N VAL A 49 -0.19 -7.75 -3.19
CA VAL A 49 0.61 -8.56 -4.12
C VAL A 49 1.09 -7.71 -5.28
N ILE A 50 2.41 -7.67 -5.49
CA ILE A 50 3.03 -7.06 -6.66
C ILE A 50 3.25 -8.13 -7.72
N SER A 51 2.19 -8.50 -8.41
CA SER A 51 2.27 -9.42 -9.55
C SER A 51 1.58 -8.81 -10.75
N GLN A 52 2.13 -9.02 -11.93
CA GLN A 52 1.53 -8.51 -13.15
C GLN A 52 0.15 -9.14 -13.36
N GLY A 53 -0.89 -8.30 -13.37
CA GLY A 53 -2.28 -8.71 -13.56
C GLY A 53 -3.00 -9.32 -12.36
N LYS A 54 -2.31 -9.63 -11.26
CA LYS A 54 -2.91 -10.19 -10.02
C LYS A 54 -2.64 -9.24 -8.86
N ARG A 55 -3.26 -8.09 -8.89
CA ARG A 55 -3.06 -7.00 -7.95
C ARG A 55 -4.13 -7.05 -6.87
N VAL A 56 -3.92 -7.85 -5.84
CA VAL A 56 -4.90 -8.06 -4.77
C VAL A 56 -4.35 -7.65 -3.41
N THR A 57 -5.22 -7.11 -2.57
CA THR A 57 -4.93 -6.87 -1.15
C THR A 57 -5.19 -8.17 -0.39
N LEU A 58 -4.17 -8.66 0.33
CA LEU A 58 -4.21 -9.93 1.05
C LEU A 58 -4.51 -9.76 2.53
N ALA A 59 -4.06 -8.67 3.13
CA ALA A 59 -4.20 -8.42 4.55
C ALA A 59 -4.55 -6.95 4.80
N LEU A 60 -5.30 -6.72 5.86
CA LEU A 60 -5.76 -5.41 6.31
C LEU A 60 -5.70 -5.36 7.83
N HIS A 61 -5.15 -4.28 8.38
CA HIS A 61 -5.10 -4.03 9.81
C HIS A 61 -5.42 -2.57 10.11
N ALA A 62 -6.32 -2.31 11.07
CA ALA A 62 -6.58 -0.98 11.60
C ALA A 62 -5.48 -0.63 12.60
N VAL A 63 -4.65 0.36 12.28
CA VAL A 63 -3.52 0.76 13.11
C VAL A 63 -4.01 1.55 14.32
N ARG A 64 -3.56 1.14 15.51
CA ARG A 64 -3.82 1.87 16.75
C ARG A 64 -2.71 2.86 17.05
N ARG A 65 -3.04 3.92 17.75
CA ARG A 65 -2.11 5.01 18.10
C ARG A 65 -0.86 4.54 18.84
N GLU A 66 -1.00 3.53 19.68
CA GLU A 66 0.07 2.99 20.53
C GLU A 66 0.85 1.87 19.87
N GLU A 67 0.41 1.38 18.71
CA GLU A 67 1.10 0.31 18.02
C GLU A 67 2.40 0.79 17.38
N THR A 68 3.45 0.01 17.60
CA THR A 68 4.72 0.21 16.90
C THR A 68 4.61 -0.30 15.46
N LEU A 69 5.43 0.26 14.56
CA LEU A 69 5.50 -0.24 13.17
C LEU A 69 5.87 -1.71 13.08
N VAL A 70 6.66 -2.23 14.03
CA VAL A 70 6.99 -3.65 14.12
C VAL A 70 5.74 -4.47 14.41
N CYS A 71 4.93 -4.08 15.41
CA CYS A 71 3.66 -4.75 15.71
C CYS A 71 2.72 -4.76 14.50
N VAL A 72 2.60 -3.64 13.79
CA VAL A 72 1.77 -3.53 12.59
C VAL A 72 2.24 -4.51 11.51
N ILE A 73 3.55 -4.56 11.24
CA ILE A 73 4.12 -5.48 10.24
C ILE A 73 3.89 -6.93 10.69
N THR A 74 4.15 -7.27 11.95
CA THR A 74 3.95 -8.62 12.48
C THR A 74 2.53 -9.09 12.26
N ARG A 75 1.52 -8.30 12.69
CA ARG A 75 0.10 -8.64 12.51
C ARG A 75 -0.29 -8.87 11.05
N LEU A 76 0.27 -8.07 10.14
CA LEU A 76 0.02 -8.24 8.70
C LEU A 76 0.68 -9.52 8.18
N LEU A 77 1.90 -9.82 8.60
CA LEU A 77 2.62 -11.02 8.13
C LEU A 77 2.05 -12.30 8.73
N ASP A 78 1.48 -12.27 9.95
CA ASP A 78 0.73 -13.39 10.53
C ASP A 78 -0.50 -13.71 9.68
N GLN A 79 -1.24 -12.69 9.20
CA GLN A 79 -2.35 -12.92 8.27
C GLN A 79 -1.86 -13.56 6.96
N ILE A 80 -0.70 -13.16 6.45
CA ILE A 80 -0.10 -13.76 5.24
C ILE A 80 0.32 -15.21 5.49
N ALA A 81 0.89 -15.51 6.65
CA ALA A 81 1.26 -16.87 7.04
C ALA A 81 0.04 -17.78 7.13
N ASN A 82 -1.08 -17.30 7.70
CA ASN A 82 -2.35 -18.03 7.78
C ASN A 82 -2.95 -18.31 6.39
N LEU A 83 -2.62 -17.52 5.38
CA LEU A 83 -2.97 -17.78 3.98
C LEU A 83 -2.00 -18.75 3.28
N HIS A 84 -0.99 -19.27 3.98
CA HIS A 84 0.07 -20.14 3.45
C HIS A 84 0.82 -19.52 2.25
N ILE A 85 1.04 -18.20 2.28
CA ILE A 85 1.73 -17.47 1.22
C ILE A 85 3.19 -17.24 1.62
N SER A 86 4.12 -17.78 0.86
CA SER A 86 5.56 -17.56 1.06
C SER A 86 6.01 -16.22 0.45
N ILE A 87 6.85 -15.50 1.19
CA ILE A 87 7.36 -14.19 0.80
C ILE A 87 8.64 -14.38 -0.03
N LYS A 88 8.63 -13.86 -1.28
CA LYS A 88 9.84 -13.74 -2.10
C LYS A 88 10.61 -12.48 -1.77
N ARG A 89 9.88 -11.38 -1.55
CA ARG A 89 10.42 -10.05 -1.25
C ARG A 89 9.33 -9.15 -0.70
N LEU A 90 9.70 -8.33 0.27
CA LEU A 90 8.85 -7.32 0.86
C LEU A 90 9.30 -5.92 0.42
N TYR A 91 8.38 -5.12 -0.08
CA TYR A 91 8.59 -3.72 -0.43
C TYR A 91 7.94 -2.84 0.62
N LEU A 92 8.72 -1.93 1.17
CA LEU A 92 8.28 -1.03 2.23
C LEU A 92 8.45 0.43 1.78
N ASP A 93 7.61 1.31 2.31
CA ASP A 93 7.77 2.74 2.09
C ASP A 93 8.79 3.34 3.06
N ARG A 94 9.18 4.59 2.79
CA ARG A 94 10.06 5.40 3.66
C ARG A 94 9.55 5.53 5.09
N GLY A 95 8.24 5.48 5.30
CA GLY A 95 7.63 5.50 6.62
C GLY A 95 8.12 4.39 7.54
N PHE A 96 8.59 3.27 6.97
CA PHE A 96 9.12 2.12 7.70
C PHE A 96 10.65 2.18 7.95
N TYR A 97 11.33 3.25 7.49
CA TYR A 97 12.78 3.39 7.64
C TYR A 97 13.16 3.79 9.06
N CYS A 98 13.27 2.82 9.95
CA CYS A 98 13.70 3.01 11.35
C CYS A 98 14.45 1.77 11.87
N VAL A 99 15.25 1.97 12.94
CA VAL A 99 16.07 0.91 13.54
C VAL A 99 15.25 -0.33 13.93
N PRO A 100 14.12 -0.22 14.66
CA PRO A 100 13.35 -1.39 15.07
C PRO A 100 12.87 -2.24 13.90
N VAL A 101 12.33 -1.61 12.85
CA VAL A 101 11.79 -2.32 11.69
C VAL A 101 12.89 -3.05 10.92
N ILE A 102 14.01 -2.37 10.62
CA ILE A 102 15.12 -2.99 9.88
C ILE A 102 15.71 -4.16 10.65
N ARG A 103 15.96 -3.99 11.96
CA ARG A 103 16.48 -5.05 12.83
C ARG A 103 15.53 -6.25 12.88
N TRP A 104 14.26 -6.01 13.04
CA TRP A 104 13.24 -7.06 13.11
C TRP A 104 13.14 -7.85 11.81
N LEU A 105 13.09 -7.16 10.66
CA LEU A 105 13.06 -7.80 9.35
C LEU A 105 14.30 -8.66 9.07
N GLN A 106 15.49 -8.21 9.52
CA GLN A 106 16.73 -8.99 9.43
C GLN A 106 16.68 -10.19 10.36
N ALA A 107 16.19 -10.05 11.59
CA ALA A 107 16.07 -11.14 12.55
C ALA A 107 15.06 -12.22 12.09
N CYS A 108 13.98 -11.81 11.43
CA CYS A 108 13.01 -12.74 10.82
C CYS A 108 13.46 -13.30 9.46
N ASP A 109 14.65 -12.96 9.00
CA ASP A 109 15.22 -13.39 7.72
C ASP A 109 14.36 -13.09 6.48
N ILE A 110 13.58 -12.01 6.50
CA ILE A 110 12.68 -11.62 5.43
C ILE A 110 13.44 -10.82 4.38
N PRO A 111 13.47 -11.23 3.09
CA PRO A 111 14.08 -10.43 2.04
C PRO A 111 13.26 -9.14 1.80
N PHE A 112 13.91 -7.98 1.88
CA PHE A 112 13.21 -6.71 1.71
C PHE A 112 14.03 -5.64 1.02
N GLU A 113 13.32 -4.64 0.51
CA GLU A 113 13.88 -3.39 0.02
C GLU A 113 13.00 -2.20 0.43
N MET A 114 13.64 -1.11 0.82
CA MET A 114 12.97 0.16 1.15
C MET A 114 13.89 1.34 0.83
N PRO A 115 13.33 2.52 0.47
CA PRO A 115 14.14 3.71 0.25
C PRO A 115 14.73 4.23 1.57
N VAL A 116 15.97 4.68 1.50
CA VAL A 116 16.64 5.40 2.59
C VAL A 116 16.08 6.81 2.68
N ILE A 117 15.81 7.29 3.90
CA ILE A 117 15.54 8.71 4.14
C ILE A 117 16.87 9.46 4.16
N VAL A 118 17.07 10.34 3.19
CA VAL A 118 18.27 11.18 3.12
C VAL A 118 18.18 12.30 4.15
N ARG A 119 19.02 12.24 5.19
CA ARG A 119 19.10 13.20 6.30
C ARG A 119 20.52 13.69 6.50
N GLY A 120 20.65 14.82 7.20
CA GLY A 120 21.94 15.47 7.50
C GLY A 120 22.25 16.62 6.54
N LYS A 121 23.05 17.59 6.99
CA LYS A 121 23.55 18.71 6.15
C LYS A 121 24.76 18.28 5.32
N GLN A 122 25.80 17.72 5.94
CA GLN A 122 27.04 17.26 5.30
C GLN A 122 27.37 15.78 5.59
N GLY A 123 26.69 15.15 6.55
CA GLY A 123 26.92 13.76 6.98
C GLY A 123 25.67 12.90 6.91
N GLY A 124 25.67 11.80 7.67
CA GLY A 124 24.57 10.84 7.72
C GLY A 124 24.30 10.17 6.38
N THR A 125 23.03 9.89 6.11
CA THR A 125 22.62 9.24 4.85
C THR A 125 22.77 10.16 3.62
N ARG A 126 22.93 11.47 3.80
CA ARG A 126 23.21 12.40 2.70
C ARG A 126 24.58 12.15 2.08
N ALA A 127 25.60 11.83 2.89
CA ALA A 127 26.94 11.50 2.40
C ALA A 127 26.93 10.32 1.41
N LEU A 128 25.99 9.39 1.53
CA LEU A 128 25.86 8.25 0.62
C LEU A 128 25.54 8.71 -0.81
N VAL A 129 24.61 9.66 -0.96
CA VAL A 129 24.18 10.13 -2.29
C VAL A 129 25.08 11.22 -2.86
N GLN A 130 25.86 11.91 -2.04
CA GLN A 130 26.83 12.94 -2.47
C GLN A 130 28.02 12.37 -3.23
N ARG A 131 28.35 11.08 -3.08
CA ARG A 131 29.44 10.43 -3.82
C ARG A 131 29.22 10.34 -5.34
N LYS A 132 28.06 10.70 -5.85
CA LYS A 132 27.69 10.81 -7.27
C LYS A 132 28.10 9.58 -8.10
N ARG A 133 27.99 8.38 -7.55
CA ARG A 133 28.25 7.12 -8.24
C ARG A 133 27.28 6.03 -7.83
N THR A 134 27.17 5.00 -8.67
CA THR A 134 26.39 3.77 -8.33
C THR A 134 27.31 2.79 -7.62
N TYR A 135 26.93 2.38 -6.40
CA TYR A 135 27.72 1.47 -5.55
C TYR A 135 26.89 0.80 -4.47
N LYS A 136 27.46 -0.22 -3.86
CA LYS A 136 26.94 -0.89 -2.66
C LYS A 136 27.84 -0.60 -1.49
N THR A 137 27.27 -0.42 -0.31
CA THR A 137 28.00 -0.19 0.93
C THR A 137 27.20 -0.66 2.14
N SER A 138 27.86 -0.85 3.25
CA SER A 138 27.22 -0.98 4.56
C SER A 138 27.01 0.38 5.18
N TYR A 139 25.92 0.52 5.92
CA TYR A 139 25.59 1.71 6.71
C TYR A 139 25.05 1.30 8.07
N THR A 140 25.54 1.95 9.13
CA THR A 140 25.03 1.77 10.50
C THR A 140 24.17 2.96 10.85
N MET A 141 22.89 2.71 11.12
CA MET A 141 21.96 3.73 11.60
C MET A 141 21.88 3.65 13.12
N HIS A 142 21.96 4.81 13.75
CA HIS A 142 21.88 4.97 15.20
C HIS A 142 20.56 5.62 15.60
N SER A 143 20.01 5.16 16.70
CA SER A 143 18.86 5.73 17.39
C SER A 143 19.15 5.82 18.89
N GLN A 144 18.85 6.93 19.50
CA GLN A 144 19.02 7.13 20.94
C GLN A 144 18.20 6.13 21.76
N LEU A 145 16.97 5.82 21.31
CA LEU A 145 16.05 4.93 22.03
C LEU A 145 16.26 3.44 21.68
N TYR A 146 16.68 3.13 20.46
CA TYR A 146 16.67 1.75 19.94
C TYR A 146 18.06 1.20 19.63
N GLY A 147 19.13 1.93 19.97
CA GLY A 147 20.51 1.53 19.66
C GLY A 147 20.81 1.60 18.16
N SER A 148 21.57 0.67 17.63
CA SER A 148 22.03 0.72 16.23
C SER A 148 21.68 -0.53 15.45
N VAL A 149 21.60 -0.37 14.12
CA VAL A 149 21.42 -1.46 13.16
C VAL A 149 22.30 -1.23 11.94
N THR A 150 23.01 -2.27 11.50
CA THR A 150 23.84 -2.25 10.30
C THR A 150 23.12 -2.98 9.17
N PHE A 151 23.11 -2.39 7.99
CA PHE A 151 22.45 -2.95 6.80
C PHE A 151 23.16 -2.53 5.50
N GLN A 152 22.89 -3.28 4.44
CA GLN A 152 23.39 -2.93 3.11
C GLN A 152 22.58 -1.81 2.50
N VAL A 153 23.28 -0.84 1.92
CA VAL A 153 22.71 0.26 1.14
C VAL A 153 23.20 0.17 -0.31
N TRP A 154 22.26 0.19 -1.24
CA TRP A 154 22.58 0.31 -2.65
C TRP A 154 22.25 1.74 -3.09
N VAL A 155 23.25 2.45 -3.57
CA VAL A 155 23.13 3.80 -4.13
C VAL A 155 23.14 3.69 -5.65
N ILE A 156 22.13 4.23 -6.32
CA ILE A 156 21.93 4.08 -7.75
C ILE A 156 21.72 5.46 -8.39
N GLY A 157 22.55 5.80 -9.35
CA GLY A 157 22.32 6.94 -10.22
C GLY A 157 21.21 6.64 -11.21
N THR A 158 20.20 7.47 -11.25
CA THR A 158 19.11 7.43 -12.22
C THR A 158 19.00 8.78 -12.90
N TYR A 159 18.83 8.76 -14.22
CA TYR A 159 18.54 9.99 -14.95
C TYR A 159 17.03 10.28 -14.86
N ASP A 160 16.68 11.45 -14.38
CA ASP A 160 15.30 11.89 -14.24
C ASP A 160 14.99 12.90 -15.37
N MET A 161 14.13 12.50 -16.29
CA MET A 161 13.56 13.40 -17.28
C MET A 161 12.37 14.12 -16.64
N GLY A 162 12.66 15.09 -15.78
CA GLY A 162 11.65 15.85 -15.07
C GLY A 162 10.79 16.70 -15.99
N ARG A 163 9.55 16.96 -15.58
CA ARG A 163 8.68 17.92 -16.26
C ARG A 163 9.27 19.34 -16.15
N ARG A 164 9.02 20.19 -17.14
CA ARG A 164 9.47 21.59 -17.20
C ARG A 164 10.99 21.78 -17.22
N GLY A 165 11.72 20.95 -17.97
CA GLY A 165 13.15 21.13 -18.17
C GLY A 165 14.04 20.79 -16.96
N LYS A 166 13.51 20.27 -15.87
CA LYS A 166 14.29 19.78 -14.75
C LYS A 166 14.82 18.38 -15.03
N HIS A 167 15.81 18.30 -15.92
CA HIS A 167 16.51 17.06 -16.22
C HIS A 167 17.74 16.95 -15.34
N GLY A 168 18.15 15.75 -15.00
CA GLY A 168 19.40 15.57 -14.31
C GLY A 168 19.60 14.18 -13.70
N LEU A 169 20.84 13.95 -13.30
CA LEU A 169 21.24 12.75 -12.61
C LEU A 169 20.84 12.84 -11.14
N LYS A 170 20.00 11.92 -10.68
CA LYS A 170 19.63 11.77 -9.27
C LYS A 170 20.18 10.48 -8.71
N TYR A 171 20.55 10.50 -7.45
CA TYR A 171 21.00 9.32 -6.74
C TYR A 171 19.93 8.89 -5.74
N LEU A 172 19.49 7.63 -5.86
CA LEU A 172 18.54 6.98 -4.98
C LEU A 172 19.31 6.00 -4.10
N ALA A 173 19.00 5.96 -2.81
CA ALA A 173 19.56 5.01 -1.88
C ALA A 173 18.46 4.09 -1.34
N PHE A 174 18.74 2.78 -1.30
CA PHE A 174 17.82 1.77 -0.80
C PHE A 174 18.51 0.88 0.24
N VAL A 175 17.81 0.57 1.32
CA VAL A 175 18.14 -0.55 2.18
C VAL A 175 17.76 -1.82 1.46
N VAL A 176 18.67 -2.77 1.42
CA VAL A 176 18.49 -4.04 0.70
C VAL A 176 18.96 -5.20 1.57
N TYR A 177 18.10 -6.20 1.74
CA TYR A 177 18.42 -7.40 2.49
C TYR A 177 17.99 -8.66 1.72
N LYS A 178 18.92 -9.59 1.47
CA LYS A 178 18.71 -10.87 0.77
C LYS A 178 17.98 -10.74 -0.58
N VAL A 179 18.29 -9.67 -1.33
CA VAL A 179 17.70 -9.42 -2.65
C VAL A 179 18.69 -9.80 -3.74
N SER A 180 18.30 -10.79 -4.56
CA SER A 180 19.07 -11.22 -5.73
C SER A 180 18.63 -10.43 -6.97
N LEU A 181 19.26 -9.28 -7.20
CA LEU A 181 19.08 -8.43 -8.39
C LEU A 181 20.37 -7.72 -8.76
N GLY A 182 20.49 -7.34 -10.04
CA GLY A 182 21.49 -6.35 -10.45
C GLY A 182 21.18 -4.97 -9.86
N ILE A 183 22.20 -4.24 -9.42
CA ILE A 183 22.04 -2.94 -8.75
C ILE A 183 21.19 -1.95 -9.58
N ARG A 184 21.40 -1.91 -10.91
CA ARG A 184 20.67 -1.02 -11.82
C ARG A 184 19.19 -1.42 -12.01
N ALA A 185 18.83 -2.68 -11.75
CA ALA A 185 17.45 -3.16 -11.87
C ALA A 185 16.59 -2.81 -10.64
N LEU A 186 17.20 -2.49 -9.50
CA LEU A 186 16.51 -2.23 -8.23
C LEU A 186 15.48 -1.09 -8.32
N PRO A 187 15.78 0.10 -8.88
CA PRO A 187 14.80 1.19 -8.96
C PRO A 187 13.58 0.82 -9.82
N VAL A 188 13.80 0.05 -10.88
CA VAL A 188 12.72 -0.42 -11.76
C VAL A 188 11.85 -1.45 -11.04
N ASP A 189 12.47 -2.36 -10.28
CA ASP A 189 11.75 -3.36 -9.50
C ASP A 189 10.96 -2.69 -8.36
N TYR A 190 11.57 -1.75 -7.63
CA TYR A 190 10.91 -0.99 -6.56
C TYR A 190 9.73 -0.14 -7.07
N ARG A 191 9.83 0.44 -8.28
CA ARG A 191 8.72 1.20 -8.88
C ARG A 191 7.43 0.38 -9.03
N LYS A 192 7.52 -0.93 -9.09
CA LYS A 192 6.34 -1.82 -9.11
C LYS A 192 5.49 -1.68 -7.85
N ARG A 193 6.07 -1.20 -6.73
CA ARG A 193 5.33 -0.88 -5.51
C ARG A 193 4.24 0.19 -5.73
N PHE A 194 4.49 1.18 -6.60
CA PHE A 194 3.53 2.27 -6.85
C PHE A 194 2.17 1.80 -7.38
N VAL A 195 2.09 0.54 -7.79
CA VAL A 195 0.82 -0.10 -8.12
C VAL A 195 -0.17 -0.13 -6.93
N ILE A 196 0.34 -0.09 -5.69
CA ILE A 196 -0.50 -0.04 -4.49
C ILE A 196 -1.33 1.26 -4.44
N GLU A 197 -0.77 2.38 -4.94
CA GLU A 197 -1.49 3.65 -5.03
C GLU A 197 -2.69 3.56 -5.97
N SER A 198 -2.55 2.82 -7.07
CA SER A 198 -3.67 2.53 -7.99
C SER A 198 -4.75 1.68 -7.31
N SER A 199 -4.36 0.73 -6.44
CA SER A 199 -5.31 -0.05 -5.64
C SER A 199 -6.10 0.82 -4.68
N TYR A 200 -5.46 1.79 -4.03
CA TYR A 200 -6.16 2.73 -3.16
C TYR A 200 -7.14 3.64 -3.91
N ARG A 201 -6.80 4.05 -5.13
CA ARG A 201 -7.74 4.79 -5.99
C ARG A 201 -8.97 3.94 -6.34
N LEU A 202 -8.77 2.67 -6.70
CA LEU A 202 -9.86 1.75 -6.97
C LEU A 202 -10.70 1.49 -5.71
N LYS A 203 -10.05 1.26 -4.56
CA LYS A 203 -10.75 1.13 -3.28
C LYS A 203 -11.62 2.36 -2.97
N ASN A 204 -11.15 3.57 -3.30
CA ASN A 204 -11.94 4.78 -3.05
C ASN A 204 -13.23 4.83 -3.90
N LEU A 205 -13.30 4.17 -5.05
CA LEU A 205 -14.55 4.00 -5.81
C LEU A 205 -15.55 3.08 -5.10
N CYS A 206 -15.05 2.15 -4.28
CA CYS A 206 -15.86 1.21 -3.50
C CYS A 206 -16.07 1.67 -2.06
N ARG A 207 -15.54 2.85 -1.69
CA ARG A 207 -15.58 3.33 -0.31
C ARG A 207 -16.99 3.67 0.10
N ILE A 208 -17.44 3.09 1.20
CA ILE A 208 -18.68 3.46 1.87
C ILE A 208 -18.43 4.78 2.63
N HIS A 209 -19.21 5.81 2.31
CA HIS A 209 -19.23 7.06 3.05
C HIS A 209 -20.11 6.87 4.29
N THR A 210 -19.56 7.13 5.47
CA THR A 210 -20.24 6.88 6.72
C THR A 210 -19.85 7.90 7.78
N THR A 211 -20.80 8.24 8.62
CA THR A 211 -20.63 9.07 9.81
C THR A 211 -20.41 8.22 11.08
N THR A 212 -20.47 6.88 10.97
CA THR A 212 -20.27 6.01 12.13
C THR A 212 -18.95 6.31 12.83
N LYS A 213 -18.98 6.33 14.15
CA LYS A 213 -17.81 6.50 15.00
C LYS A 213 -17.25 5.18 15.50
N ASN A 214 -17.96 4.07 15.24
CA ASN A 214 -17.48 2.74 15.60
C ASN A 214 -16.31 2.30 14.71
N PRO A 215 -15.09 2.09 15.27
CA PRO A 215 -13.90 1.75 14.49
C PRO A 215 -13.98 0.36 13.86
N VAL A 216 -14.71 -0.58 14.46
CA VAL A 216 -14.91 -1.95 13.92
C VAL A 216 -15.77 -1.88 12.66
N THR A 217 -16.86 -1.13 12.70
CA THR A 217 -17.72 -0.91 11.53
C THR A 217 -16.97 -0.20 10.42
N ARG A 218 -16.11 0.77 10.74
CA ARG A 218 -15.24 1.42 9.76
C ARG A 218 -14.25 0.44 9.12
N LEU A 219 -13.63 -0.43 9.92
CA LEU A 219 -12.74 -1.48 9.42
C LEU A 219 -13.47 -2.43 8.47
N LEU A 220 -14.69 -2.85 8.83
CA LEU A 220 -15.55 -3.69 7.99
C LEU A 220 -15.79 -3.02 6.62
N TYR A 221 -16.16 -1.74 6.59
CA TYR A 221 -16.40 -1.01 5.35
C TYR A 221 -15.15 -0.86 4.48
N VAL A 222 -14.00 -0.62 5.09
CA VAL A 222 -12.72 -0.60 4.38
C VAL A 222 -12.39 -1.98 3.84
N GLY A 223 -12.63 -3.04 4.61
CA GLY A 223 -12.45 -4.43 4.20
C GLY A 223 -13.34 -4.80 3.00
N ILE A 224 -14.64 -4.47 3.06
CA ILE A 224 -15.57 -4.68 1.94
C ILE A 224 -15.09 -3.96 0.68
N ALA A 225 -14.60 -2.71 0.78
CA ALA A 225 -14.10 -1.99 -0.36
C ALA A 225 -12.89 -2.69 -1.02
N PHE A 226 -11.96 -3.25 -0.23
CA PHE A 226 -10.85 -4.05 -0.78
C PHE A 226 -11.31 -5.40 -1.35
N LEU A 227 -12.29 -6.06 -0.74
CA LEU A 227 -12.87 -7.29 -1.27
C LEU A 227 -13.54 -7.07 -2.63
N LEU A 228 -14.26 -5.98 -2.82
CA LEU A 228 -14.86 -5.62 -4.11
C LEU A 228 -13.79 -5.39 -5.18
N VAL A 229 -12.70 -4.70 -4.84
CA VAL A 229 -11.56 -4.55 -5.77
C VAL A 229 -10.92 -5.89 -6.09
N ASN A 230 -10.71 -6.75 -5.10
CA ASN A 230 -10.15 -8.08 -5.31
C ASN A 230 -11.06 -8.96 -6.20
N LEU A 231 -12.37 -8.90 -5.99
CA LEU A 231 -13.37 -9.60 -6.82
C LEU A 231 -13.29 -9.10 -8.27
N TRP A 232 -13.23 -7.79 -8.49
CA TRP A 232 -13.06 -7.24 -9.83
C TRP A 232 -11.77 -7.71 -10.50
N VAL A 233 -10.64 -7.71 -9.78
CA VAL A 233 -9.36 -8.23 -10.29
C VAL A 233 -9.48 -9.70 -10.65
N PHE A 234 -10.19 -10.51 -9.84
CA PHE A 234 -10.44 -11.91 -10.11
C PHE A 234 -11.26 -12.10 -11.40
N ILE A 235 -12.34 -11.36 -11.56
CA ILE A 235 -13.20 -11.40 -12.77
C ILE A 235 -12.40 -11.03 -14.01
N ILE A 236 -11.66 -9.92 -13.96
CA ILE A 236 -10.81 -9.49 -15.08
C ILE A 236 -9.78 -10.56 -15.44
N TRP A 237 -9.13 -11.15 -14.43
CA TRP A 237 -8.13 -12.19 -14.66
C TRP A 237 -8.71 -13.46 -15.24
N THR A 238 -9.88 -13.89 -14.79
CA THR A 238 -10.48 -15.17 -15.16
C THR A 238 -11.24 -15.09 -16.48
N TYR A 239 -12.05 -14.05 -16.66
CA TYR A 239 -13.03 -13.97 -17.74
C TYR A 239 -12.72 -12.90 -18.80
N VAL A 240 -12.04 -11.82 -18.42
CA VAL A 240 -11.81 -10.65 -19.30
C VAL A 240 -10.32 -10.51 -19.66
N SER A 241 -9.67 -11.67 -19.89
CA SER A 241 -8.26 -11.72 -20.27
C SER A 241 -7.99 -12.85 -21.25
N LYS A 242 -6.96 -12.68 -22.08
CA LYS A 242 -6.48 -13.73 -22.99
C LYS A 242 -5.08 -14.22 -22.58
N PRO A 243 -4.77 -15.53 -22.68
CA PRO A 243 -3.42 -16.02 -22.48
C PRO A 243 -2.44 -15.35 -23.46
N ARG A 244 -1.24 -15.01 -22.96
CA ARG A 244 -0.14 -14.45 -23.75
C ARG A 244 1.18 -15.07 -23.30
N LYS A 245 2.19 -15.13 -24.17
CA LYS A 245 3.55 -15.55 -23.80
C LYS A 245 4.06 -14.72 -22.59
N GLY A 246 4.31 -15.39 -21.47
CA GLY A 246 4.76 -14.75 -20.23
C GLY A 246 3.66 -14.19 -19.30
N GLY A 247 2.36 -14.48 -19.57
CA GLY A 247 1.26 -14.05 -18.70
C GLY A 247 -0.10 -13.99 -19.38
N ARG A 248 -0.90 -12.97 -19.02
CA ARG A 248 -2.22 -12.71 -19.64
C ARG A 248 -2.32 -11.24 -20.05
N GLN A 249 -3.00 -10.98 -21.14
CA GLN A 249 -3.41 -9.65 -21.55
C GLN A 249 -4.78 -9.36 -20.94
N LEU A 250 -4.87 -8.29 -20.14
CA LEU A 250 -6.10 -7.89 -19.46
C LEU A 250 -6.81 -6.79 -20.24
N PHE A 251 -8.11 -6.95 -20.45
CA PHE A 251 -8.96 -5.97 -21.16
C PHE A 251 -9.84 -5.21 -20.17
N GLN A 252 -9.22 -4.46 -19.24
CA GLN A 252 -9.94 -3.74 -18.17
C GLN A 252 -10.97 -2.73 -18.69
N ALA A 253 -10.76 -2.18 -19.89
CA ALA A 253 -11.68 -1.26 -20.52
C ALA A 253 -13.04 -1.91 -20.89
N LEU A 254 -13.05 -3.24 -21.15
CA LEU A 254 -14.28 -3.97 -21.49
C LEU A 254 -15.19 -4.17 -20.27
N PHE A 255 -14.61 -4.24 -19.06
CA PHE A 255 -15.36 -4.40 -17.82
C PHE A 255 -14.76 -3.54 -16.70
N PRO A 256 -15.00 -2.22 -16.71
CA PRO A 256 -14.54 -1.33 -15.66
C PRO A 256 -15.11 -1.69 -14.28
N LEU A 257 -14.39 -1.35 -13.20
CA LEU A 257 -14.87 -1.57 -11.84
C LEU A 257 -16.27 -0.95 -11.59
N ARG A 258 -16.54 0.23 -12.14
CA ARG A 258 -17.85 0.88 -12.03
C ARG A 258 -18.98 0.02 -12.60
N THR A 259 -18.75 -0.62 -13.73
CA THR A 259 -19.73 -1.55 -14.34
C THR A 259 -20.01 -2.73 -13.43
N MET A 260 -18.97 -3.34 -12.83
CA MET A 260 -19.16 -4.41 -11.84
C MET A 260 -20.00 -3.93 -10.65
N LEU A 261 -19.72 -2.74 -10.12
CA LEU A 261 -20.48 -2.18 -9.00
C LEU A 261 -21.95 -1.94 -9.36
N GLN A 262 -22.26 -1.50 -10.58
CA GLN A 262 -23.63 -1.37 -11.06
C GLN A 262 -24.35 -2.73 -11.15
N PHE A 263 -23.66 -3.75 -11.67
CA PHE A 263 -24.19 -5.12 -11.68
C PHE A 263 -24.50 -5.63 -10.27
N LEU A 264 -23.57 -5.47 -9.34
CA LEU A 264 -23.77 -5.88 -7.95
C LEU A 264 -24.94 -5.15 -7.32
N ARG A 265 -25.04 -3.83 -7.54
CA ARG A 265 -26.15 -3.02 -7.05
C ARG A 265 -27.49 -3.58 -7.56
N GLN A 266 -27.63 -3.76 -8.87
CA GLN A 266 -28.85 -4.30 -9.48
C GLN A 266 -29.19 -5.71 -8.96
N ALA A 267 -28.16 -6.57 -8.78
CA ALA A 267 -28.37 -7.91 -8.24
C ALA A 267 -28.90 -7.89 -6.81
N VAL A 268 -28.37 -6.99 -5.97
CA VAL A 268 -28.84 -6.79 -4.59
C VAL A 268 -30.28 -6.22 -4.59
N GLU A 269 -30.51 -5.16 -5.37
CA GLU A 269 -31.85 -4.55 -5.49
C GLU A 269 -32.92 -5.56 -5.89
N ARG A 270 -32.64 -6.41 -6.89
CA ARG A 270 -33.54 -7.51 -7.28
C ARG A 270 -33.74 -8.51 -6.16
N ARG A 271 -32.66 -8.87 -5.43
CA ARG A 271 -32.74 -9.89 -4.38
C ARG A 271 -33.54 -9.46 -3.15
N ILE A 272 -33.46 -8.19 -2.77
CA ILE A 272 -34.17 -7.62 -1.61
C ILE A 272 -35.52 -6.98 -2.00
N GLY A 273 -35.90 -7.05 -3.28
CA GLY A 273 -37.20 -6.55 -3.74
C GLY A 273 -37.32 -5.02 -3.76
N VAL A 274 -36.21 -4.29 -3.82
CA VAL A 274 -36.23 -2.82 -3.94
C VAL A 274 -36.74 -2.48 -5.34
N LYS A 275 -37.90 -1.83 -5.40
CA LYS A 275 -38.43 -1.22 -6.59
C LYS A 275 -37.94 0.24 -6.66
N THR A 276 -37.29 0.61 -7.75
CA THR A 276 -36.90 2.01 -8.03
C THR A 276 -38.03 2.61 -8.89
N GLU A 277 -39.18 2.89 -8.31
CA GLU A 277 -40.25 3.62 -8.97
C GLU A 277 -40.22 5.07 -8.48
N ILE A 278 -40.11 6.02 -9.40
CA ILE A 278 -40.24 7.44 -9.11
C ILE A 278 -41.71 7.79 -9.34
N TYR A 279 -42.44 8.02 -8.26
CA TYR A 279 -43.77 8.60 -8.36
C TYR A 279 -43.62 10.11 -8.50
N LEU A 280 -44.05 10.65 -9.63
CA LEU A 280 -44.27 12.08 -9.74
C LEU A 280 -45.47 12.42 -8.82
N PRO A 281 -45.42 13.49 -8.02
CA PRO A 281 -46.60 13.96 -7.33
C PRO A 281 -47.69 14.24 -8.40
N GLU A 282 -48.90 13.74 -8.15
CA GLU A 282 -50.05 14.13 -8.96
C GLU A 282 -50.11 15.66 -9.01
N GLU A 283 -50.32 16.20 -10.20
CA GLU A 283 -50.39 17.64 -10.42
C GLU A 283 -51.32 18.23 -9.36
N VAL A 284 -50.76 19.04 -8.45
CA VAL A 284 -51.58 19.88 -7.59
C VAL A 284 -52.19 20.92 -8.51
N SER A 285 -53.43 20.70 -8.90
CA SER A 285 -54.24 21.71 -9.60
C SER A 285 -54.36 22.91 -8.69
N PHE A 286 -53.79 24.04 -9.09
CA PHE A 286 -53.95 25.33 -8.46
C PHE A 286 -55.30 25.91 -8.80
#